data_c5c6cd4b44fcca62d0eb10574331f2af
#
_entry.id   c5c6cd4b44fcca62d0eb10574331f2af
#
_cell.length_a   1.000
_cell.length_b   1.000
_cell.length_c   1.000
_cell.angle_alpha   90.00
_cell.angle_beta   90.00
_cell.angle_gamma   90.00
#
_symmetry.space_group_name_H-M   'P 1'
#
loop_
_entity.id
_entity.type
_entity.pdbx_description
1 polymer ?
#
loop_
_entity_poly.entity_id
_entity_poly.type
_entity_poly.pdbx_seq_one_letter_code
_entity_poly.pdbx_strand_id
1 'polypeptide(L)'
;MYDMFDYLEWRGDLPFKKIGPNPVDMLIFSTLSYINFDGIVSENPNKIIPLREAAEQFLVLPDKEKKVRVKKDIELLEAAVNTERFANVGVSFYRNVLAPEEEKQFAAITYYPGDGTAILTFRGTDRTLIGWKEENDR
;
A
#
# COMPACT_ATOMS: atom_id res chain seq x y z
N MET A 1 -10.69 -12.32 17.40
CA MET A 1 -11.04 -11.11 16.63
C MET A 1 -10.72 -11.32 15.16
N TYR A 2 -11.65 -10.99 14.28
CA TYR A 2 -11.46 -11.07 12.84
C TYR A 2 -10.60 -9.88 12.39
N ASP A 3 -9.46 -10.14 11.76
CA ASP A 3 -8.56 -9.11 11.29
C ASP A 3 -8.21 -9.29 9.80
N MET A 4 -7.29 -8.46 9.30
CA MET A 4 -6.90 -8.52 7.89
C MET A 4 -6.31 -9.88 7.49
N PHE A 5 -5.56 -10.51 8.39
CA PHE A 5 -4.97 -11.84 8.10
C PHE A 5 -6.04 -12.92 8.00
N ASP A 6 -7.04 -12.87 8.88
CA ASP A 6 -8.17 -13.79 8.81
C ASP A 6 -8.94 -13.61 7.51
N TYR A 7 -9.13 -12.36 7.11
CA TYR A 7 -9.79 -12.03 5.85
C TYR A 7 -9.05 -12.61 4.66
N LEU A 8 -7.72 -12.50 4.63
CA LEU A 8 -6.90 -13.02 3.55
C LEU A 8 -6.99 -14.53 3.44
N GLU A 9 -7.05 -15.23 4.57
CA GLU A 9 -7.26 -16.68 4.58
C GLU A 9 -8.63 -17.06 4.03
N TRP A 10 -9.64 -16.29 4.38
CA TRP A 10 -11.03 -16.61 4.03
C TRP A 10 -11.37 -16.19 2.60
N ARG A 11 -10.94 -15.02 2.17
CA ARG A 11 -11.33 -14.43 0.87
C ARG A 11 -10.20 -14.33 -0.14
N GLY A 12 -9.00 -14.74 0.22
CA GLY A 12 -7.84 -14.60 -0.65
C GLY A 12 -7.93 -15.36 -1.97
N ASP A 13 -8.83 -16.32 -2.07
CA ASP A 13 -9.03 -17.09 -3.30
C ASP A 13 -9.94 -16.41 -4.32
N LEU A 14 -10.58 -15.29 -3.96
CA LEU A 14 -11.52 -14.60 -4.84
C LEU A 14 -10.89 -13.40 -5.53
N PRO A 15 -10.70 -13.44 -6.86
CA PRO A 15 -10.17 -12.30 -7.60
C PRO A 15 -11.11 -11.10 -7.56
N PHE A 16 -10.54 -9.91 -7.67
CA PHE A 16 -11.33 -8.68 -7.67
C PHE A 16 -12.29 -8.57 -8.86
N LYS A 17 -12.01 -9.27 -9.94
CA LYS A 17 -12.92 -9.32 -11.08
C LYS A 17 -14.25 -9.95 -10.73
N LYS A 18 -14.26 -10.87 -9.79
CA LYS A 18 -15.48 -11.58 -9.36
C LYS A 18 -16.18 -10.87 -8.24
N ILE A 19 -15.42 -10.36 -7.28
CA ILE A 19 -15.96 -9.60 -6.15
C ILE A 19 -15.07 -8.38 -5.99
N GLY A 20 -15.63 -7.20 -6.27
CA GLY A 20 -14.90 -5.94 -6.19
C GLY A 20 -14.46 -5.60 -4.77
N PRO A 21 -13.68 -4.51 -4.64
CA PRO A 21 -13.15 -4.12 -3.34
C PRO A 21 -14.23 -3.81 -2.31
N ASN A 22 -14.01 -4.25 -1.08
CA ASN A 22 -14.87 -3.96 0.06
C ASN A 22 -14.05 -3.18 1.11
N PRO A 23 -14.67 -2.75 2.23
CA PRO A 23 -13.95 -1.97 3.24
C PRO A 23 -12.71 -2.65 3.80
N VAL A 24 -12.69 -3.98 3.92
CA VAL A 24 -11.51 -4.69 4.44
C VAL A 24 -10.37 -4.63 3.40
N ASP A 25 -10.68 -4.82 2.13
CA ASP A 25 -9.70 -4.68 1.06
C ASP A 25 -9.10 -3.27 1.08
N MET A 26 -9.93 -2.26 1.25
CA MET A 26 -9.47 -0.86 1.30
C MET A 26 -8.56 -0.62 2.49
N LEU A 27 -8.84 -1.25 3.62
CA LEU A 27 -7.98 -1.17 4.80
C LEU A 27 -6.63 -1.82 4.52
N ILE A 28 -6.62 -2.96 3.82
CA ILE A 28 -5.38 -3.63 3.45
C ILE A 28 -4.54 -2.73 2.53
N PHE A 29 -5.15 -2.17 1.48
CA PHE A 29 -4.43 -1.26 0.59
C PHE A 29 -3.88 -0.06 1.35
N SER A 30 -4.66 0.53 2.23
CA SER A 30 -4.21 1.68 3.04
C SER A 30 -3.04 1.31 3.93
N THR A 31 -3.10 0.13 4.55
CA THR A 31 -2.04 -0.33 5.45
C THR A 31 -0.75 -0.62 4.67
N LEU A 32 -0.86 -1.27 3.52
CA LEU A 32 0.30 -1.53 2.66
C LEU A 32 0.96 -0.25 2.16
N SER A 33 0.21 0.86 2.13
CA SER A 33 0.73 2.15 1.69
C SER A 33 1.73 2.76 2.68
N TYR A 34 1.85 2.21 3.88
CA TYR A 34 2.89 2.62 4.83
C TYR A 34 4.26 2.03 4.49
N ILE A 35 4.32 1.10 3.54
CA ILE A 35 5.59 0.50 3.11
C ILE A 35 6.29 1.47 2.14
N ASN A 36 7.57 1.68 2.34
CA ASN A 36 8.36 2.51 1.45
C ASN A 36 8.84 1.69 0.26
N PHE A 37 8.22 1.92 -0.89
CA PHE A 37 8.55 1.23 -2.14
C PHE A 37 9.45 2.06 -3.06
N ASP A 38 10.17 3.05 -2.54
CA ASP A 38 11.11 3.83 -3.34
C ASP A 38 12.09 2.92 -4.07
N GLY A 39 12.25 3.16 -5.37
CA GLY A 39 13.15 2.35 -6.20
C GLY A 39 12.53 1.04 -6.68
N ILE A 40 11.36 0.66 -6.18
CA ILE A 40 10.66 -0.57 -6.57
C ILE A 40 9.44 -0.26 -7.41
N VAL A 41 8.56 0.62 -6.90
CA VAL A 41 7.37 1.06 -7.64
C VAL A 41 7.67 2.42 -8.24
N SER A 42 7.46 2.57 -9.54
CA SER A 42 7.79 3.79 -10.28
C SER A 42 6.83 4.94 -9.96
N GLU A 43 7.33 6.16 -10.06
CA GLU A 43 6.47 7.35 -10.06
C GLU A 43 5.65 7.47 -11.33
N ASN A 44 6.08 6.80 -12.41
CA ASN A 44 5.37 6.83 -13.68
C ASN A 44 4.11 5.99 -13.59
N PRO A 45 2.91 6.59 -13.71
CA PRO A 45 1.66 5.83 -13.59
C PRO A 45 1.48 4.77 -14.67
N ASN A 46 2.24 4.85 -15.76
CA ASN A 46 2.16 3.87 -16.84
C ASN A 46 3.04 2.64 -16.60
N LYS A 47 3.91 2.68 -15.61
CA LYS A 47 4.77 1.54 -15.27
C LYS A 47 4.16 0.75 -14.14
N ILE A 48 3.20 -0.08 -14.50
CA ILE A 48 2.45 -0.92 -13.56
C ILE A 48 3.15 -2.26 -13.42
N ILE A 49 3.42 -2.67 -12.19
CA ILE A 49 3.94 -4.01 -11.90
C ILE A 49 2.96 -4.73 -10.95
N PRO A 50 2.95 -6.07 -10.95
CA PRO A 50 2.13 -6.79 -9.97
C PRO A 50 2.63 -6.56 -8.55
N LEU A 51 1.71 -6.52 -7.60
CA LEU A 51 2.06 -6.38 -6.19
C LEU A 51 3.02 -7.48 -5.75
N ARG A 52 2.85 -8.69 -6.26
CA ARG A 52 3.76 -9.81 -5.98
C ARG A 52 5.19 -9.47 -6.36
N GLU A 53 5.39 -8.87 -7.53
CA GLU A 53 6.73 -8.48 -7.98
C GLU A 53 7.32 -7.40 -7.09
N ALA A 54 6.52 -6.41 -6.72
CA ALA A 54 6.96 -5.37 -5.79
C ALA A 54 7.35 -5.97 -4.44
N ALA A 55 6.57 -6.94 -3.96
CA ALA A 55 6.86 -7.62 -2.70
C ALA A 55 8.15 -8.42 -2.77
N GLU A 56 8.37 -9.16 -3.87
CA GLU A 56 9.59 -9.93 -4.04
C GLU A 56 10.84 -9.04 -3.98
N GLN A 57 10.78 -7.88 -4.63
CA GLN A 57 11.90 -6.94 -4.59
C GLN A 57 12.07 -6.32 -3.20
N PHE A 58 10.97 -6.03 -2.52
CA PHE A 58 11.03 -5.44 -1.19
C PHE A 58 11.59 -6.40 -0.14
N LEU A 59 11.13 -7.66 -0.18
CA LEU A 59 11.47 -8.64 0.84
C LEU A 59 12.93 -9.06 0.86
N VAL A 60 13.66 -8.84 -0.23
CA VAL A 60 15.10 -9.15 -0.28
C VAL A 60 15.97 -7.97 0.17
N LEU A 61 15.38 -6.82 0.48
CA LEU A 61 16.15 -5.67 0.94
C LEU A 61 16.70 -5.92 2.33
N PRO A 62 18.00 -5.64 2.56
CA PRO A 62 18.60 -5.86 3.89
C PRO A 62 18.07 -4.91 4.96
N ASP A 63 17.55 -3.74 4.56
CA ASP A 63 17.07 -2.72 5.48
C ASP A 63 15.54 -2.59 5.45
N LYS A 64 14.83 -3.63 5.03
CA LYS A 64 13.37 -3.58 4.87
C LYS A 64 12.63 -3.18 6.15
N GLU A 65 13.15 -3.54 7.31
CA GLU A 65 12.50 -3.21 8.58
C GLU A 65 12.50 -1.70 8.86
N LYS A 66 13.42 -0.98 8.24
CA LYS A 66 13.47 0.49 8.35
C LYS A 66 12.55 1.17 7.34
N LYS A 67 11.98 0.41 6.42
CA LYS A 67 11.13 0.93 5.35
C LYS A 67 9.64 0.66 5.59
N VAL A 68 9.29 0.27 6.79
CA VAL A 68 7.91 0.04 7.20
C VAL A 68 7.64 0.77 8.50
N ARG A 69 6.37 1.04 8.75
CA ARG A 69 5.94 1.65 10.00
C ARG A 69 6.14 0.71 11.18
N VAL A 70 5.68 -0.52 11.02
CA VAL A 70 5.83 -1.59 12.00
C VAL A 70 6.11 -2.90 11.28
N LYS A 71 6.72 -3.84 11.99
CA LYS A 71 7.10 -5.14 11.44
C LYS A 71 5.90 -5.90 10.87
N LYS A 72 4.75 -5.71 11.45
CA LYS A 72 3.50 -6.35 11.03
C LYS A 72 3.13 -6.00 9.59
N ASP A 73 3.55 -4.82 9.10
CA ASP A 73 3.29 -4.43 7.72
C ASP A 73 4.00 -5.35 6.72
N ILE A 74 5.19 -5.84 7.08
CA ILE A 74 5.93 -6.80 6.25
C ILE A 74 5.17 -8.13 6.21
N GLU A 75 4.69 -8.59 7.37
CA GLU A 75 3.90 -9.81 7.46
C GLU A 75 2.62 -9.71 6.63
N LEU A 76 1.97 -8.54 6.65
CA LEU A 76 0.78 -8.31 5.87
C LEU A 76 1.07 -8.37 4.37
N LEU A 77 2.18 -7.76 3.94
CA LEU A 77 2.59 -7.81 2.55
C LEU A 77 2.80 -9.25 2.09
N GLU A 78 3.53 -10.04 2.88
CA GLU A 78 3.77 -11.44 2.57
C GLU A 78 2.45 -12.22 2.49
N ALA A 79 1.56 -12.03 3.45
CA ALA A 79 0.28 -12.71 3.46
C ALA A 79 -0.59 -12.32 2.27
N ALA A 80 -0.63 -11.03 1.93
CA ALA A 80 -1.44 -10.54 0.82
C ALA A 80 -0.99 -11.12 -0.52
N VAL A 81 0.32 -11.09 -0.81
CA VAL A 81 0.81 -11.56 -2.11
C VAL A 81 0.81 -13.08 -2.24
N ASN A 82 0.60 -13.80 -1.15
CA ASN A 82 0.38 -15.24 -1.20
C ASN A 82 -1.07 -15.58 -1.54
N THR A 83 -1.94 -14.60 -1.69
CA THR A 83 -3.33 -14.82 -2.08
C THR A 83 -3.51 -14.52 -3.57
N GLU A 84 -4.43 -15.23 -4.20
CA GLU A 84 -4.80 -14.96 -5.58
C GLU A 84 -5.41 -13.57 -5.71
N ARG A 85 -6.11 -13.13 -4.68
CA ARG A 85 -6.81 -11.85 -4.68
C ARG A 85 -5.87 -10.66 -4.82
N PHE A 86 -4.76 -10.66 -4.11
CA PHE A 86 -3.83 -9.51 -4.08
C PHE A 86 -2.57 -9.68 -4.90
N ALA A 87 -2.14 -10.90 -5.20
CA ALA A 87 -0.87 -11.14 -5.87
C ALA A 87 -0.73 -10.39 -7.20
N ASN A 88 -1.80 -10.36 -7.97
CA ASN A 88 -1.81 -9.78 -9.31
C ASN A 88 -2.37 -8.36 -9.37
N VAL A 89 -2.64 -7.75 -8.23
CA VAL A 89 -3.03 -6.34 -8.19
C VAL A 89 -1.87 -5.52 -8.74
N GLY A 90 -2.14 -4.66 -9.71
CA GLY A 90 -1.11 -3.78 -10.26
C GLY A 90 -0.82 -2.64 -9.30
N VAL A 91 0.43 -2.20 -9.29
CA VAL A 91 0.83 -1.02 -8.50
C VAL A 91 1.68 -0.08 -9.36
N SER A 92 1.47 1.20 -9.19
CA SER A 92 2.26 2.22 -9.86
C SER A 92 2.09 3.56 -9.14
N PHE A 93 2.75 4.58 -9.69
CA PHE A 93 2.63 5.96 -9.21
C PHE A 93 2.95 6.08 -7.72
N TYR A 94 4.06 5.48 -7.31
CA TYR A 94 4.51 5.63 -5.94
C TYR A 94 5.27 6.94 -5.80
N ARG A 95 4.82 7.80 -4.91
CA ARG A 95 5.51 9.04 -4.57
C ARG A 95 5.69 9.11 -3.08
N ASN A 96 6.93 9.37 -2.68
CA ASN A 96 7.27 9.55 -1.28
C ASN A 96 7.84 10.97 -1.16
N VAL A 97 7.07 11.85 -0.56
CA VAL A 97 7.46 13.25 -0.44
C VAL A 97 7.91 13.52 1.00
N LEU A 98 9.12 14.05 1.10
CA LEU A 98 9.72 14.40 2.37
C LEU A 98 10.09 15.87 2.32
N ALA A 99 9.44 16.68 3.12
CA ALA A 99 9.73 18.11 3.23
C ALA A 99 10.04 18.45 4.70
N PRO A 100 11.30 18.19 5.14
CA PRO A 100 11.67 18.37 6.55
C PRO A 100 11.47 19.78 7.08
N GLU A 101 11.68 20.79 6.26
CA GLU A 101 11.51 22.19 6.67
C GLU A 101 10.06 22.50 7.02
N GLU A 102 9.15 21.83 6.39
CA GLU A 102 7.71 22.00 6.63
C GLU A 102 7.14 20.93 7.53
N GLU A 103 7.98 20.01 7.98
CA GLU A 103 7.60 18.86 8.79
C GLU A 103 6.54 17.99 8.11
N LYS A 104 6.58 17.94 6.77
CA LYS A 104 5.61 17.18 5.98
C LYS A 104 6.25 15.92 5.42
N GLN A 105 5.56 14.82 5.58
CA GLN A 105 5.91 13.54 4.96
C GLN A 105 4.62 12.92 4.47
N PHE A 106 4.58 12.60 3.20
CA PHE A 106 3.47 11.79 2.72
C PHE A 106 3.92 10.90 1.58
N ALA A 107 3.19 9.83 1.40
CA ALA A 107 3.39 8.96 0.26
C ALA A 107 2.04 8.64 -0.36
N ALA A 108 2.06 8.40 -1.65
CA ALA A 108 0.89 7.99 -2.40
C ALA A 108 1.27 6.79 -3.25
N ILE A 109 0.33 5.88 -3.46
CA ILE A 109 0.50 4.74 -4.35
C ILE A 109 -0.85 4.41 -4.97
N THR A 110 -0.82 3.96 -6.22
CA THR A 110 -2.03 3.57 -6.93
C THR A 110 -2.07 2.07 -7.10
N TYR A 111 -3.21 1.48 -6.77
CA TYR A 111 -3.47 0.04 -6.96
C TYR A 111 -4.49 -0.16 -8.06
N TYR A 112 -4.28 -1.21 -8.85
CA TYR A 112 -5.19 -1.61 -9.92
C TYR A 112 -5.68 -3.03 -9.64
N PRO A 113 -6.88 -3.17 -9.04
CA PRO A 113 -7.38 -4.50 -8.64
C PRO A 113 -7.69 -5.43 -9.81
N GLY A 114 -7.89 -4.88 -11.02
CA GLY A 114 -8.21 -5.68 -12.18
C GLY A 114 -9.70 -5.73 -12.51
N ASP A 115 -10.50 -4.92 -11.82
CA ASP A 115 -11.94 -4.80 -12.05
C ASP A 115 -12.30 -3.54 -12.87
N GLY A 116 -11.29 -2.88 -13.44
CA GLY A 116 -11.49 -1.65 -14.20
C GLY A 116 -11.37 -0.40 -13.37
N THR A 117 -11.09 -0.50 -12.08
CA THR A 117 -10.92 0.64 -11.18
C THR A 117 -9.46 0.87 -10.81
N ALA A 118 -9.19 2.05 -10.31
CA ALA A 118 -7.89 2.39 -9.72
C ALA A 118 -8.14 2.95 -8.33
N ILE A 119 -7.31 2.53 -7.37
CA ILE A 119 -7.42 2.96 -5.99
C ILE A 119 -6.17 3.74 -5.64
N LEU A 120 -6.33 5.03 -5.38
CA LEU A 120 -5.23 5.88 -4.96
C LEU A 120 -5.27 6.01 -3.45
N THR A 121 -4.17 5.63 -2.80
CA THR A 121 -4.07 5.73 -1.35
C THR A 121 -3.00 6.75 -0.98
N PHE A 122 -3.22 7.38 0.16
CA PHE A 122 -2.28 8.34 0.73
C PHE A 122 -1.96 7.93 2.14
N ARG A 123 -0.71 8.12 2.54
CA ARG A 123 -0.35 8.01 3.95
C ARG A 123 0.38 9.27 4.38
N GLY A 124 0.20 9.64 5.63
CA GLY A 124 0.94 10.72 6.24
C GLY A 124 1.45 10.30 7.61
N THR A 125 2.39 11.04 8.14
CA THR A 125 2.77 10.92 9.54
C THR A 125 1.76 11.69 10.38
N ASP A 126 1.77 11.47 11.70
CA ASP A 126 0.92 12.23 12.61
C ASP A 126 1.16 13.74 12.44
N ARG A 127 2.41 14.12 12.24
CA ARG A 127 2.76 15.51 12.01
C ARG A 127 2.14 16.04 10.71
N THR A 128 2.23 15.26 9.65
CA THR A 128 1.65 15.65 8.37
C THR A 128 0.15 15.84 8.49
N LEU A 129 -0.53 14.94 9.19
CA LEU A 129 -1.97 15.05 9.42
C LEU A 129 -2.32 16.30 10.23
N ILE A 130 -1.54 16.59 11.27
CA ILE A 130 -1.73 17.77 12.08
C ILE A 130 -1.52 19.04 11.25
N GLY A 131 -0.42 19.10 10.49
CA GLY A 131 -0.13 20.22 9.62
C GLY A 131 -1.21 20.46 8.59
N TRP A 132 -1.70 19.41 7.96
CA TRP A 132 -2.77 19.51 6.98
C TRP A 132 -4.05 20.03 7.62
N LYS A 133 -4.38 19.55 8.80
CA LYS A 133 -5.56 19.98 9.54
C LYS A 133 -5.49 21.46 9.87
N GLU A 134 -4.34 21.93 10.33
CA GLU A 134 -4.15 23.34 10.64
C GLU A 134 -4.34 24.22 9.42
N GLU A 135 -3.83 23.82 8.28
CA GLU A 135 -4.00 24.55 7.03
C GLU A 135 -5.47 24.62 6.62
N ASN A 136 -6.23 23.59 6.84
CA ASN A 136 -7.64 23.55 6.51
C ASN A 136 -8.52 24.32 7.51
N ASP A 137 -8.06 24.46 8.75
CA ASP A 137 -8.80 25.19 9.78
C ASP A 137 -8.63 26.70 9.67
N ARG A 138 -7.75 27.13 8.80
CA ARG A 138 -7.53 28.55 8.55
C ARG A 138 -8.51 29.06 7.50
#